data_1b99a2b77b86c7835c4073aa665e7272
#
_entry.id   1b99a2b77b86c7835c4073aa665e7272
#
_cell.length_a   1.000
_cell.length_b   1.000
_cell.length_c   1.000
_cell.angle_alpha   90.00
_cell.angle_beta   90.00
_cell.angle_gamma   90.00
#
_symmetry.space_group_name_H-M   'P 1'
#
loop_
_entity.id
_entity.type
_entity.pdbx_description
1 polymer ?
#
loop_
_entity_poly.entity_id
_entity_poly.type
_entity_poly.pdbx_seq_one_letter_code
_entity_poly.pdbx_strand_id
1 'polypeptide(L)'
;MPPATFDPEEYVPELARFLEAGDSPAAGRISGYVPDPNPEARAYAGCSYVMAGTDGIGTRTIFRSAKVTPAKAGLFTTLWKRDENGATRPYSLADEVEDFVIAASVPAGYGYFTFTATNLADHGILTTGGKPGKRGFRLYTPWDTGLNKNASSTWAWQRAFFTTVGG
;
A
#
# COMPACT_ATOMS: atom_id res chain seq x y z
N MET A 1 23.32 -11.47 20.25
CA MET A 1 23.37 -10.46 19.19
C MET A 1 22.37 -9.36 19.47
N PRO A 2 22.85 -8.12 19.54
CA PRO A 2 21.88 -7.04 19.69
C PRO A 2 20.93 -7.02 18.48
N PRO A 3 19.65 -6.65 18.68
CA PRO A 3 18.78 -6.48 17.54
C PRO A 3 19.33 -5.44 16.58
N ALA A 4 19.10 -5.63 15.30
CA ALA A 4 19.53 -4.66 14.30
C ALA A 4 18.92 -3.30 14.63
N THR A 5 19.76 -2.27 14.66
CA THR A 5 19.29 -0.92 14.92
C THR A 5 18.49 -0.45 13.69
N PHE A 6 17.29 0.06 13.91
CA PHE A 6 16.49 0.61 12.82
C PHE A 6 17.18 1.84 12.27
N ASP A 7 17.47 1.84 10.97
CA ASP A 7 18.05 2.96 10.25
C ASP A 7 17.06 3.43 9.21
N PRO A 8 16.34 4.54 9.46
CA PRO A 8 15.34 5.02 8.50
C PRO A 8 15.93 5.40 7.14
N GLU A 9 17.24 5.66 7.07
CA GLU A 9 17.88 6.01 5.80
C GLU A 9 18.00 4.81 4.84
N GLU A 10 17.85 3.59 5.34
CA GLU A 10 17.87 2.39 4.49
C GLU A 10 16.60 2.24 3.66
N TYR A 11 15.53 2.99 4.00
CA TYR A 11 14.22 2.84 3.38
C TYR A 11 13.80 4.14 2.71
N VAL A 12 12.88 4.03 1.73
CA VAL A 12 12.25 5.24 1.22
C VAL A 12 11.58 5.97 2.38
N PRO A 13 11.60 7.32 2.40
CA PRO A 13 11.09 8.08 3.56
C PRO A 13 9.65 7.75 3.95
N GLU A 14 8.79 7.50 2.97
CA GLU A 14 7.39 7.18 3.22
C GLU A 14 7.24 5.85 3.93
N LEU A 15 8.07 4.86 3.60
CA LEU A 15 8.06 3.58 4.30
C LEU A 15 8.62 3.74 5.71
N ALA A 16 9.71 4.49 5.86
CA ALA A 16 10.28 4.74 7.19
C ALA A 16 9.24 5.35 8.12
N ARG A 17 8.47 6.33 7.62
CA ARG A 17 7.39 6.95 8.38
C ARG A 17 6.34 5.94 8.82
N PHE A 18 5.95 5.05 7.89
CA PHE A 18 4.98 4.00 8.20
C PHE A 18 5.51 3.04 9.26
N LEU A 19 6.78 2.63 9.14
CA LEU A 19 7.37 1.68 10.08
C LEU A 19 7.53 2.26 11.49
N GLU A 20 7.68 3.56 11.60
CA GLU A 20 7.78 4.26 12.89
C GLU A 20 6.42 4.61 13.48
N ALA A 21 5.36 4.50 12.69
CA ALA A 21 4.02 4.88 13.14
C ALA A 21 3.40 3.80 14.02
N GLY A 22 2.51 4.22 14.92
CA GLY A 22 1.76 3.32 15.77
C GLY A 22 2.46 2.97 17.07
N ASP A 23 1.75 2.20 17.88
CA ASP A 23 2.21 1.83 19.24
C ASP A 23 3.27 0.74 19.24
N SER A 24 3.39 0.01 18.16
CA SER A 24 4.37 -1.07 18.02
C SER A 24 5.09 -0.92 16.69
N PRO A 25 6.19 -0.15 16.66
CA PRO A 25 6.92 0.05 15.41
C PRO A 25 7.32 -1.26 14.76
N ALA A 26 7.05 -1.38 13.48
CA ALA A 26 7.30 -2.60 12.73
C ALA A 26 8.75 -2.69 12.22
N ALA A 27 9.56 -1.66 12.43
CA ALA A 27 10.88 -1.51 11.82
C ALA A 27 11.81 -2.71 12.01
N GLY A 28 11.85 -3.30 13.20
CA GLY A 28 12.72 -4.47 13.47
C GLY A 28 12.14 -5.78 12.99
N ARG A 29 10.99 -5.76 12.32
CA ARG A 29 10.27 -6.96 11.92
C ARG A 29 10.21 -7.17 10.42
N ILE A 30 10.85 -6.28 9.63
CA ILE A 30 10.85 -6.45 8.18
C ILE A 30 12.19 -6.99 7.69
N SER A 31 12.13 -7.74 6.60
CA SER A 31 13.29 -8.28 5.91
C SER A 31 13.03 -8.25 4.41
N GLY A 32 14.09 -8.45 3.62
CA GLY A 32 13.95 -8.54 2.18
C GLY A 32 13.46 -7.26 1.53
N TYR A 33 13.77 -6.10 2.09
CA TYR A 33 13.38 -4.82 1.51
C TYR A 33 14.01 -4.61 0.15
N VAL A 34 13.18 -4.29 -0.85
CA VAL A 34 13.63 -3.99 -2.21
C VAL A 34 12.82 -2.81 -2.75
N PRO A 35 13.48 -1.70 -3.14
CA PRO A 35 12.77 -0.63 -3.85
C PRO A 35 12.23 -1.17 -5.17
N ASP A 36 11.08 -0.67 -5.61
CA ASP A 36 10.52 -1.10 -6.89
C ASP A 36 11.45 -0.64 -8.02
N PRO A 37 11.80 -1.52 -8.97
CA PRO A 37 12.68 -1.12 -10.07
C PRO A 37 12.03 -0.18 -11.08
N ASN A 38 10.71 -0.07 -11.08
CA ASN A 38 10.00 0.78 -12.05
C ASN A 38 9.97 2.24 -11.58
N PRO A 39 10.44 3.20 -12.42
CA PRO A 39 10.43 4.60 -12.02
C PRO A 39 9.04 5.13 -11.66
N GLU A 40 8.00 4.66 -12.34
CA GLU A 40 6.62 5.07 -12.07
C GLU A 40 6.17 4.62 -10.68
N ALA A 41 6.57 3.42 -10.27
CA ALA A 41 6.25 2.94 -8.92
C ALA A 41 7.04 3.70 -7.86
N ARG A 42 8.28 4.08 -8.17
CA ARG A 42 9.09 4.90 -7.25
C ARG A 42 8.47 6.26 -7.01
N ALA A 43 7.74 6.81 -7.97
CA ALA A 43 7.02 8.06 -7.79
C ALA A 43 5.97 7.94 -6.70
N TYR A 44 5.54 6.73 -6.38
CA TYR A 44 4.60 6.42 -5.30
C TYR A 44 5.30 5.68 -4.16
N ALA A 45 6.61 5.89 -3.99
CA ALA A 45 7.44 5.28 -2.96
C ALA A 45 7.36 3.74 -2.98
N GLY A 46 7.23 3.15 -4.16
CA GLY A 46 7.04 1.72 -4.33
C GLY A 46 8.20 0.88 -3.83
N CYS A 47 7.88 -0.14 -3.04
CA CYS A 47 8.85 -1.10 -2.55
C CYS A 47 8.14 -2.38 -2.09
N SER A 48 8.92 -3.37 -1.75
CA SER A 48 8.40 -4.62 -1.20
C SER A 48 9.26 -5.08 -0.04
N TYR A 49 8.68 -5.90 0.82
CA TYR A 49 9.39 -6.48 1.96
C TYR A 49 8.60 -7.66 2.52
N VAL A 50 9.20 -8.35 3.47
CA VAL A 50 8.54 -9.42 4.22
C VAL A 50 8.38 -8.92 5.65
N MET A 51 7.15 -8.94 6.14
CA MET A 51 6.82 -8.59 7.53
C MET A 51 6.78 -9.86 8.36
N ALA A 52 7.60 -9.92 9.41
CA ALA A 52 7.58 -11.06 10.30
C ALA A 52 6.30 -11.08 11.12
N GLY A 53 5.64 -12.22 11.16
CA GLY A 53 4.46 -12.40 11.99
C GLY A 53 4.82 -12.84 13.40
N THR A 54 3.84 -12.78 14.31
CA THR A 54 4.01 -13.24 15.68
C THR A 54 4.18 -14.77 15.75
N ASP A 55 3.74 -15.46 14.70
CA ASP A 55 3.88 -16.92 14.57
C ASP A 55 5.19 -17.34 13.89
N GLY A 56 6.06 -16.37 13.54
CA GLY A 56 7.31 -16.64 12.84
C GLY A 56 7.17 -16.79 11.35
N ILE A 57 5.95 -16.67 10.80
CA ILE A 57 5.70 -16.75 9.36
C ILE A 57 5.75 -15.34 8.78
N GLY A 58 6.50 -15.17 7.70
CA GLY A 58 6.61 -13.86 7.05
C GLY A 58 5.45 -13.60 6.10
N THR A 59 5.08 -12.33 5.98
CA THR A 59 4.03 -11.87 5.07
C THR A 59 4.66 -11.01 3.97
N ARG A 60 4.55 -11.44 2.71
CA ARG A 60 5.05 -10.65 1.58
C ARG A 60 4.14 -9.46 1.38
N THR A 61 4.75 -8.27 1.40
CA THR A 61 4.02 -7.00 1.38
C THR A 61 4.53 -6.09 0.28
N ILE A 62 3.60 -5.48 -0.43
CA ILE A 62 3.88 -4.41 -1.39
C ILE A 62 3.46 -3.10 -0.74
N PHE A 63 4.32 -2.08 -0.83
CA PHE A 63 4.07 -0.76 -0.24
C PHE A 63 3.97 0.30 -1.34
N ARG A 64 3.04 1.23 -1.15
CA ARG A 64 2.91 2.45 -1.96
C ARG A 64 2.53 3.61 -1.05
N SER A 65 2.83 4.84 -1.48
CA SER A 65 2.31 6.05 -0.86
C SER A 65 1.44 6.76 -1.89
N ALA A 66 0.16 6.91 -1.57
CA ALA A 66 -0.79 7.53 -2.48
C ALA A 66 -0.58 9.03 -2.55
N LYS A 67 -0.96 9.64 -3.68
CA LYS A 67 -0.77 11.06 -3.93
C LYS A 67 -2.09 11.79 -4.16
N VAL A 68 -2.12 13.04 -3.74
CA VAL A 68 -3.20 13.96 -4.11
C VAL A 68 -3.12 14.22 -5.62
N THR A 69 -4.25 14.19 -6.29
CA THR A 69 -4.33 14.52 -7.71
C THR A 69 -5.17 15.78 -7.88
N PRO A 70 -4.76 16.70 -8.78
CA PRO A 70 -5.52 17.93 -9.01
C PRO A 70 -6.94 17.64 -9.51
N ALA A 71 -7.90 18.46 -9.10
CA ALA A 71 -9.28 18.45 -9.55
C ALA A 71 -10.11 17.21 -9.24
N LYS A 72 -9.59 16.28 -8.45
CA LYS A 72 -10.36 15.08 -8.02
C LYS A 72 -10.23 14.89 -6.52
N ALA A 73 -11.32 14.46 -5.91
CA ALA A 73 -11.31 14.10 -4.49
C ALA A 73 -10.48 12.83 -4.27
N GLY A 74 -9.95 12.68 -3.07
CA GLY A 74 -9.21 11.50 -2.67
C GLY A 74 -7.76 11.49 -3.16
N LEU A 75 -7.16 10.32 -3.07
CA LEU A 75 -5.78 10.08 -3.43
C LEU A 75 -5.73 9.04 -4.55
N PHE A 76 -4.59 8.92 -5.18
CA PHE A 76 -4.38 7.93 -6.23
C PHE A 76 -3.04 7.22 -6.01
N THR A 77 -3.00 5.92 -6.29
CA THR A 77 -1.75 5.19 -6.37
C THR A 77 -1.74 4.28 -7.59
N THR A 78 -0.55 4.09 -8.15
CA THR A 78 -0.33 3.02 -9.13
C THR A 78 -0.14 1.70 -8.37
N LEU A 79 -0.56 0.63 -9.02
CA LEU A 79 -0.37 -0.72 -8.47
C LEU A 79 -0.27 -1.70 -9.62
N TRP A 80 0.93 -1.79 -10.21
CA TRP A 80 1.18 -2.68 -11.34
C TRP A 80 2.62 -3.13 -11.32
N LYS A 81 2.90 -4.17 -12.07
CA LYS A 81 4.26 -4.71 -12.23
C LYS A 81 4.50 -5.04 -13.70
N ARG A 82 5.76 -5.34 -14.03
CA ARG A 82 6.10 -5.84 -15.35
C ARG A 82 6.16 -7.36 -15.31
N ASP A 83 5.68 -7.98 -16.37
CA ASP A 83 5.80 -9.43 -16.54
C ASP A 83 7.18 -9.80 -17.09
N GLU A 84 7.40 -11.07 -17.34
CA GLU A 84 8.67 -11.58 -17.84
C GLU A 84 9.08 -10.99 -19.18
N ASN A 85 8.11 -10.51 -19.95
CA ASN A 85 8.34 -9.92 -21.27
C ASN A 85 8.47 -8.39 -21.21
N GLY A 86 8.43 -7.80 -20.01
CA GLY A 86 8.54 -6.37 -19.82
C GLY A 86 7.24 -5.60 -20.00
N ALA A 87 6.13 -6.28 -20.27
CA ALA A 87 4.83 -5.63 -20.39
C ALA A 87 4.25 -5.31 -19.01
N THR A 88 3.55 -4.19 -18.90
CA THR A 88 2.91 -3.82 -17.62
C THR A 88 1.64 -4.64 -17.43
N ARG A 89 1.37 -5.00 -16.20
CA ARG A 89 0.13 -5.68 -15.83
C ARG A 89 -0.25 -5.37 -14.38
N PRO A 90 -1.56 -5.47 -14.04
CA PRO A 90 -1.96 -5.39 -12.63
C PRO A 90 -1.35 -6.54 -11.83
N TYR A 91 -1.27 -6.37 -10.51
CA TYR A 91 -0.98 -7.50 -9.65
C TYR A 91 -2.11 -8.53 -9.73
N SER A 92 -1.78 -9.76 -9.42
CA SER A 92 -2.69 -10.90 -9.50
C SER A 92 -2.60 -11.70 -8.19
N LEU A 93 -3.65 -12.44 -7.88
CA LEU A 93 -3.60 -13.42 -6.78
C LEU A 93 -2.46 -14.42 -6.97
N ALA A 94 -2.08 -14.70 -8.22
CA ALA A 94 -1.00 -15.64 -8.53
C ALA A 94 0.39 -15.09 -8.19
N ASP A 95 0.52 -13.80 -7.87
CA ASP A 95 1.81 -13.19 -7.52
C ASP A 95 2.27 -13.53 -6.10
N GLU A 96 1.44 -14.17 -5.31
CA GLU A 96 1.78 -14.62 -3.96
C GLU A 96 2.17 -13.48 -3.00
N VAL A 97 1.59 -12.30 -3.20
CA VAL A 97 1.68 -11.19 -2.26
C VAL A 97 0.47 -11.24 -1.36
N GLU A 98 0.68 -11.24 -0.05
CA GLU A 98 -0.41 -11.34 0.91
C GLU A 98 -1.02 -9.98 1.24
N ASP A 99 -0.17 -8.97 1.47
CA ASP A 99 -0.62 -7.65 1.93
C ASP A 99 -0.15 -6.53 1.02
N PHE A 100 -0.99 -5.51 0.93
CA PHE A 100 -0.71 -4.26 0.22
C PHE A 100 -0.95 -3.12 1.18
N VAL A 101 0.13 -2.39 1.52
CA VAL A 101 0.05 -1.25 2.43
C VAL A 101 0.14 0.03 1.59
N ILE A 102 -0.83 0.92 1.75
CA ILE A 102 -0.88 2.18 1.03
C ILE A 102 -0.92 3.32 2.04
N ALA A 103 0.15 4.08 2.13
CA ALA A 103 0.20 5.24 3.02
C ALA A 103 -0.58 6.41 2.44
N ALA A 104 -1.21 7.18 3.30
CA ALA A 104 -1.99 8.35 2.93
C ALA A 104 -1.62 9.53 3.83
N SER A 105 -0.97 10.53 3.24
CA SER A 105 -0.57 11.74 3.95
C SER A 105 -1.26 12.94 3.31
N VAL A 106 -2.10 13.63 4.06
CA VAL A 106 -2.81 14.82 3.61
C VAL A 106 -2.67 15.90 4.69
N PRO A 107 -2.96 17.18 4.36
CA PRO A 107 -2.84 18.24 5.37
C PRO A 107 -3.65 17.98 6.64
N ALA A 108 -4.79 17.31 6.52
CA ALA A 108 -5.67 17.02 7.65
C ALA A 108 -5.15 15.90 8.56
N GLY A 109 -4.30 15.01 8.04
CA GLY A 109 -3.79 13.92 8.85
C GLY A 109 -2.99 12.88 8.07
N TYR A 110 -2.60 11.83 8.80
CA TYR A 110 -1.81 10.73 8.25
C TYR A 110 -2.41 9.40 8.69
N GLY A 111 -2.38 8.46 7.78
CA GLY A 111 -2.79 7.10 8.06
C GLY A 111 -2.35 6.16 6.95
N TYR A 112 -2.83 4.94 7.01
CA TYR A 112 -2.49 3.96 5.99
C TYR A 112 -3.59 2.92 5.86
N PHE A 113 -3.66 2.33 4.66
CA PHE A 113 -4.53 1.19 4.38
C PHE A 113 -3.70 -0.08 4.44
N THR A 114 -4.27 -1.13 5.01
CA THR A 114 -3.72 -2.48 4.93
C THR A 114 -4.76 -3.36 4.27
N PHE A 115 -4.56 -3.64 2.98
CA PHE A 115 -5.44 -4.52 2.22
C PHE A 115 -4.80 -5.89 2.09
N THR A 116 -5.60 -6.94 2.16
CA THR A 116 -5.13 -8.26 1.76
C THR A 116 -5.31 -8.41 0.24
N ALA A 117 -4.59 -9.35 -0.34
CA ALA A 117 -4.76 -9.65 -1.76
C ALA A 117 -6.21 -10.01 -2.08
N THR A 118 -6.87 -10.76 -1.19
CA THR A 118 -8.26 -11.14 -1.36
C THR A 118 -9.19 -9.93 -1.37
N ASN A 119 -8.95 -8.95 -0.47
CA ASN A 119 -9.75 -7.72 -0.45
C ASN A 119 -9.67 -7.00 -1.80
N LEU A 120 -8.47 -6.84 -2.33
CA LEU A 120 -8.27 -6.12 -3.59
C LEU A 120 -8.85 -6.91 -4.77
N ALA A 121 -8.75 -8.24 -4.73
CA ALA A 121 -9.35 -9.08 -5.77
C ALA A 121 -10.87 -8.97 -5.76
N ASP A 122 -11.48 -8.97 -4.56
CA ASP A 122 -12.93 -8.85 -4.41
C ASP A 122 -13.47 -7.54 -4.97
N HIS A 123 -12.64 -6.50 -5.00
CA HIS A 123 -13.04 -5.19 -5.51
C HIS A 123 -12.46 -4.88 -6.89
N GLY A 124 -11.99 -5.91 -7.59
CA GLY A 124 -11.58 -5.79 -8.99
C GLY A 124 -10.26 -5.08 -9.23
N ILE A 125 -9.43 -4.94 -8.20
CA ILE A 125 -8.13 -4.27 -8.31
C ILE A 125 -7.04 -5.26 -8.69
N LEU A 126 -7.02 -6.44 -8.08
CA LEU A 126 -6.14 -7.53 -8.51
C LEU A 126 -6.80 -8.38 -9.58
N THR A 127 -5.97 -8.87 -10.51
CA THR A 127 -6.43 -9.81 -11.52
C THR A 127 -6.77 -11.14 -10.86
N THR A 128 -7.91 -11.68 -11.21
CA THR A 128 -8.33 -13.02 -10.83
C THR A 128 -8.63 -13.83 -12.10
N GLY A 129 -8.63 -15.12 -11.99
CA GLY A 129 -8.74 -16.07 -13.09
C GLY A 129 -9.34 -15.64 -14.41
N GLY A 130 -10.47 -14.96 -14.44
CA GLY A 130 -11.09 -14.50 -15.68
C GLY A 130 -11.27 -13.01 -15.78
N LYS A 131 -10.83 -12.25 -14.79
CA LYS A 131 -11.04 -10.80 -14.75
C LYS A 131 -9.73 -10.05 -14.56
N PRO A 132 -9.35 -9.18 -15.51
CA PRO A 132 -8.17 -8.36 -15.33
C PRO A 132 -8.42 -7.35 -14.22
N GLY A 133 -7.38 -7.04 -13.43
CA GLY A 133 -7.42 -6.04 -12.41
C GLY A 133 -7.17 -4.64 -12.97
N LYS A 134 -6.73 -3.74 -12.09
CA LYS A 134 -6.44 -2.35 -12.44
C LYS A 134 -4.96 -2.04 -12.20
N ARG A 135 -4.41 -1.12 -13.00
CA ARG A 135 -3.02 -0.68 -12.83
C ARG A 135 -2.88 0.47 -11.83
N GLY A 136 -3.98 0.90 -11.25
CA GLY A 136 -4.01 1.94 -10.24
C GLY A 136 -5.43 2.15 -9.77
N PHE A 137 -5.59 2.80 -8.63
CA PHE A 137 -6.94 3.04 -8.11
C PHE A 137 -6.94 4.23 -7.15
N ARG A 138 -8.14 4.74 -6.90
CA ARG A 138 -8.33 5.87 -6.01
C ARG A 138 -8.64 5.39 -4.61
N LEU A 139 -8.17 6.19 -3.63
CA LEU A 139 -8.39 5.92 -2.22
C LEU A 139 -8.98 7.16 -1.58
N TYR A 140 -9.80 6.95 -0.56
CA TYR A 140 -10.42 8.04 0.18
C TYR A 140 -10.07 7.92 1.65
N THR A 141 -10.15 9.03 2.38
CA THR A 141 -9.75 9.10 3.79
C THR A 141 -10.94 9.58 4.61
N PRO A 142 -10.89 9.42 5.94
CA PRO A 142 -11.97 9.96 6.77
C PRO A 142 -12.08 11.48 6.73
N TRP A 143 -11.06 12.16 6.17
CA TRP A 143 -11.05 13.62 6.06
C TRP A 143 -11.62 14.14 4.74
N ASP A 144 -11.91 13.26 3.79
CA ASP A 144 -12.55 13.65 2.53
C ASP A 144 -14.02 14.00 2.76
N THR A 145 -14.48 15.06 2.10
CA THR A 145 -15.86 15.52 2.19
C THR A 145 -16.44 15.73 0.80
N GLY A 146 -17.76 15.76 0.69
CA GLY A 146 -18.43 16.04 -0.57
C GLY A 146 -18.21 14.99 -1.63
N LEU A 147 -18.00 13.74 -1.24
CA LEU A 147 -17.75 12.65 -2.18
C LEU A 147 -19.03 12.35 -3.00
N ASN A 148 -18.84 12.12 -4.31
CA ASN A 148 -19.95 11.68 -5.15
C ASN A 148 -20.32 10.23 -4.81
N LYS A 149 -21.35 9.69 -5.48
CA LYS A 149 -21.86 8.36 -5.17
C LYS A 149 -20.79 7.27 -5.34
N ASN A 150 -20.01 7.32 -6.42
CA ASN A 150 -18.99 6.30 -6.67
C ASN A 150 -17.88 6.37 -5.64
N ALA A 151 -17.41 7.58 -5.32
CA ALA A 151 -16.38 7.77 -4.29
C ALA A 151 -16.85 7.33 -2.92
N SER A 152 -18.11 7.64 -2.58
CA SER A 152 -18.69 7.21 -1.31
C SER A 152 -18.79 5.69 -1.20
N SER A 153 -19.15 5.01 -2.28
CA SER A 153 -19.18 3.54 -2.31
C SER A 153 -17.79 2.95 -2.13
N THR A 154 -16.79 3.57 -2.74
CA THR A 154 -15.40 3.12 -2.59
C THR A 154 -14.93 3.30 -1.16
N TRP A 155 -15.16 4.47 -0.57
CA TRP A 155 -14.80 4.70 0.83
C TRP A 155 -15.52 3.72 1.76
N ALA A 156 -16.76 3.38 1.46
CA ALA A 156 -17.54 2.47 2.29
C ALA A 156 -16.85 1.11 2.47
N TRP A 157 -16.17 0.59 1.43
CA TRP A 157 -15.42 -0.66 1.61
C TRP A 157 -13.98 -0.44 2.05
N GLN A 158 -13.37 0.71 1.71
CA GLN A 158 -11.97 0.97 2.09
C GLN A 158 -11.81 1.30 3.57
N ARG A 159 -12.81 1.94 4.17
CA ARG A 159 -12.70 2.46 5.54
C ARG A 159 -12.36 1.39 6.57
N ALA A 160 -12.79 0.16 6.36
CA ALA A 160 -12.51 -0.95 7.27
C ALA A 160 -11.02 -1.30 7.33
N PHE A 161 -10.26 -0.89 6.32
CA PHE A 161 -8.84 -1.22 6.22
C PHE A 161 -7.93 -0.01 6.49
N PHE A 162 -8.51 1.11 6.90
CA PHE A 162 -7.76 2.35 7.15
C PHE A 162 -7.44 2.51 8.62
N THR A 163 -6.19 2.84 8.92
CA THR A 163 -5.74 3.15 10.28
C THR A 163 -5.25 4.60 10.30
N THR A 164 -5.83 5.42 11.19
CA THR A 164 -5.38 6.78 11.42
C THR A 164 -4.22 6.76 12.40
N VAL A 165 -3.17 7.51 12.10
CA VAL A 165 -1.98 7.63 12.95
C VAL A 165 -2.00 8.99 13.63
N GLY A 166 -1.71 8.98 14.93
CA GLY A 166 -1.71 10.18 15.74
C GLY A 166 -3.09 10.56 16.23
N GLY A 167 -3.13 11.45 17.16
CA GLY A 167 -4.35 11.92 17.78
C GLY A 167 -4.90 13.18 17.14
#